data_c8d26189c3973df8f3ed616f296ddf74
#
_entry.id   c8d26189c3973df8f3ed616f296ddf74
#
_cell.length_a   1.000
_cell.length_b   1.000
_cell.length_c   1.000
_cell.angle_alpha   90.00
_cell.angle_beta   90.00
_cell.angle_gamma   90.00
#
_symmetry.space_group_name_H-M   'P 1'
#
loop_
_entity.id
_entity.type
_entity.pdbx_description
1 polymer ?
#
loop_
_entity_poly.entity_id
_entity_poly.type
_entity_poly.pdbx_seq_one_letter_code
_entity_poly.pdbx_strand_id
1 'polypeptide(L)'
;MIEKIVDIVRSKLSFNGSDAIILGSGLGTFAKHLKKKLILPYSKIPGFPQSTVSGHHGELISGYRGERQVIVANGRFHYYEGYDFSTVVLPVRIFNALGVRNLIITNSSGSITRSNPPGTLMAIKGHFDCTFRNGPNDPELRSNERYHDPSMLYIAKKVAKKIKINLAQGNY
;
A
#
# COMPACT_ATOMS: atom_id res chain seq x y z
N MET A 1 -16.33 -8.87 12.57
CA MET A 1 -15.97 -9.13 11.15
C MET A 1 -14.45 -9.11 10.96
N ILE A 2 -13.74 -8.05 11.32
CA ILE A 2 -12.27 -7.96 11.14
C ILE A 2 -11.53 -9.10 11.83
N GLU A 3 -11.86 -9.43 13.08
CA GLU A 3 -11.21 -10.53 13.82
C GLU A 3 -11.26 -11.86 13.07
N LYS A 4 -12.43 -12.24 12.55
CA LYS A 4 -12.57 -13.46 11.73
C LYS A 4 -11.68 -13.45 10.49
N ILE A 5 -11.56 -12.29 9.82
CA ILE A 5 -10.67 -12.14 8.66
C ILE A 5 -9.21 -12.28 9.10
N VAL A 6 -8.82 -11.66 10.20
CA VAL A 6 -7.47 -11.74 10.77
C VAL A 6 -7.09 -13.19 11.10
N ASP A 7 -8.00 -13.96 11.71
CA ASP A 7 -7.75 -15.37 12.02
C ASP A 7 -7.54 -16.22 10.75
N ILE A 8 -8.35 -15.97 9.71
CA ILE A 8 -8.18 -16.63 8.41
C ILE A 8 -6.83 -16.26 7.80
N VAL A 9 -6.47 -14.98 7.80
CA VAL A 9 -5.20 -14.50 7.24
C VAL A 9 -4.01 -15.12 8.00
N ARG A 10 -4.05 -15.12 9.33
CA ARG A 10 -3.01 -15.76 10.15
C ARG A 10 -2.86 -17.24 9.85
N SER A 11 -3.97 -17.97 9.80
CA SER A 11 -3.95 -19.43 9.59
C SER A 11 -3.48 -19.79 8.17
N LYS A 12 -3.85 -19.00 7.15
CA LYS A 12 -3.56 -19.31 5.74
C LYS A 12 -2.21 -18.75 5.27
N LEU A 13 -1.77 -17.63 5.82
CA LEU A 13 -0.55 -16.95 5.37
C LEU A 13 0.61 -17.08 6.36
N SER A 14 0.42 -17.68 7.54
CA SER A 14 1.44 -17.88 8.57
C SER A 14 2.29 -16.61 8.81
N PHE A 15 1.61 -15.44 8.83
CA PHE A 15 2.26 -14.15 8.92
C PHE A 15 2.50 -13.75 10.38
N ASN A 16 3.77 -13.51 10.73
CA ASN A 16 4.22 -13.03 12.03
C ASN A 16 5.18 -11.82 11.91
N GLY A 17 5.25 -11.21 10.72
CA GLY A 17 6.09 -10.05 10.44
C GLY A 17 5.49 -8.74 10.94
N SER A 18 6.23 -7.65 10.71
CA SER A 18 5.80 -6.30 11.07
C SER A 18 5.68 -5.36 9.87
N ASP A 19 5.96 -5.85 8.67
CA ASP A 19 6.05 -5.03 7.46
C ASP A 19 4.94 -5.40 6.48
N ALA A 20 4.24 -4.40 5.96
CA ALA A 20 3.20 -4.57 4.95
C ALA A 20 3.40 -3.63 3.76
N ILE A 21 2.92 -4.06 2.61
CA ILE A 21 2.93 -3.26 1.38
C ILE A 21 1.57 -3.34 0.70
N ILE A 22 1.01 -2.20 0.30
CA ILE A 22 -0.14 -2.14 -0.59
C ILE A 22 0.38 -1.75 -1.98
N LEU A 23 0.27 -2.65 -2.93
CA LEU A 23 0.74 -2.43 -4.30
C LEU A 23 -0.31 -1.67 -5.12
N GLY A 24 0.13 -0.62 -5.78
CA GLY A 24 -0.63 0.08 -6.79
C GLY A 24 -0.45 -0.55 -8.18
N SER A 25 -1.17 0.01 -9.16
CA SER A 25 -1.12 -0.43 -10.56
C SER A 25 0.31 -0.46 -11.12
N GLY A 26 0.65 -1.51 -11.86
CA GLY A 26 1.97 -1.69 -12.47
C GLY A 26 3.05 -2.26 -11.53
N LEU A 27 2.82 -2.34 -10.23
CA LEU A 27 3.83 -2.80 -9.25
C LEU A 27 3.62 -4.23 -8.76
N GLY A 28 2.64 -4.96 -9.29
CA GLY A 28 2.34 -6.35 -8.93
C GLY A 28 3.51 -7.32 -9.13
N THR A 29 4.47 -6.97 -9.98
CA THR A 29 5.69 -7.76 -10.17
C THR A 29 6.55 -7.87 -8.90
N PHE A 30 6.46 -6.91 -7.97
CA PHE A 30 7.16 -6.99 -6.70
C PHE A 30 6.86 -8.29 -5.95
N ALA A 31 5.60 -8.72 -5.93
CA ALA A 31 5.17 -9.94 -5.28
C ALA A 31 5.82 -11.21 -5.86
N LYS A 32 6.25 -11.16 -7.14
CA LYS A 32 6.95 -12.29 -7.78
C LYS A 32 8.33 -12.55 -7.16
N HIS A 33 8.95 -11.53 -6.59
CA HIS A 33 10.29 -11.59 -6.00
C HIS A 33 10.33 -12.01 -4.52
N LEU A 34 9.18 -12.25 -3.90
CA LEU A 34 9.12 -12.79 -2.54
C LEU A 34 9.47 -14.28 -2.55
N LYS A 35 10.23 -14.72 -1.54
CA LYS A 35 10.54 -16.15 -1.31
C LYS A 35 9.51 -16.77 -0.35
N LYS A 36 9.33 -18.10 -0.42
CA LYS A 36 8.43 -18.88 0.46
C LYS A 36 7.02 -18.28 0.51
N LYS A 37 6.45 -17.97 -0.65
CA LYS A 37 5.15 -17.30 -0.74
C LYS A 37 4.00 -18.19 -0.33
N LEU A 38 3.07 -17.62 0.44
CA LEU A 38 1.73 -18.11 0.64
C LEU A 38 0.76 -17.07 0.08
N ILE A 39 -0.21 -17.53 -0.70
CA ILE A 39 -1.15 -16.66 -1.43
C ILE A 39 -2.56 -16.95 -0.97
N LEU A 40 -3.31 -15.92 -0.65
CA LEU A 40 -4.70 -15.99 -0.27
C LEU A 40 -5.53 -15.03 -1.15
N PRO A 41 -6.26 -15.54 -2.14
CA PRO A 41 -7.16 -14.71 -2.96
C PRO A 41 -8.22 -14.01 -2.12
N TYR A 42 -8.57 -12.78 -2.45
CA TYR A 42 -9.63 -12.03 -1.76
C TYR A 42 -10.97 -12.77 -1.79
N SER A 43 -11.26 -13.47 -2.90
CA SER A 43 -12.45 -14.31 -3.03
C SER A 43 -12.54 -15.47 -2.03
N LYS A 44 -11.45 -15.82 -1.37
CA LYS A 44 -11.40 -16.86 -0.33
C LYS A 44 -11.47 -16.29 1.10
N ILE A 45 -11.64 -14.98 1.23
CA ILE A 45 -11.76 -14.28 2.52
C ILE A 45 -13.22 -13.84 2.66
N PRO A 46 -14.02 -14.43 3.56
CA PRO A 46 -15.42 -14.07 3.75
C PRO A 46 -15.59 -12.57 4.05
N GLY A 47 -16.44 -11.89 3.30
CA GLY A 47 -16.72 -10.46 3.46
C GLY A 47 -15.63 -9.54 2.94
N PHE A 48 -14.60 -10.09 2.28
CA PHE A 48 -13.59 -9.26 1.62
C PHE A 48 -14.10 -8.82 0.24
N PRO A 49 -13.95 -7.52 -0.12
CA PRO A 49 -14.42 -7.05 -1.41
C PRO A 49 -13.61 -7.64 -2.55
N GLN A 50 -14.18 -7.63 -3.75
CA GLN A 50 -13.51 -8.04 -4.97
C GLN A 50 -13.02 -6.79 -5.69
N SER A 51 -11.76 -6.75 -6.10
CA SER A 51 -11.28 -5.68 -6.96
C SER A 51 -11.89 -5.79 -8.36
N THR A 52 -12.42 -4.70 -8.87
CA THR A 52 -13.01 -4.61 -10.22
C THR A 52 -12.06 -4.02 -11.24
N VAL A 53 -10.94 -3.45 -10.78
CA VAL A 53 -9.95 -2.77 -11.64
C VAL A 53 -9.04 -3.78 -12.32
N SER A 54 -8.95 -3.69 -13.65
CA SER A 54 -8.00 -4.48 -14.44
C SER A 54 -6.56 -4.27 -13.96
N GLY A 55 -5.81 -5.37 -13.80
CA GLY A 55 -4.43 -5.34 -13.31
C GLY A 55 -4.28 -5.48 -11.77
N HIS A 56 -5.38 -5.54 -11.02
CA HIS A 56 -5.38 -5.90 -9.62
C HIS A 56 -5.69 -7.39 -9.47
N HIS A 57 -4.70 -8.18 -9.02
CA HIS A 57 -4.86 -9.62 -8.85
C HIS A 57 -5.82 -10.01 -7.72
N GLY A 58 -6.12 -9.10 -6.79
CA GLY A 58 -7.07 -9.33 -5.71
C GLY A 58 -6.62 -10.43 -4.75
N GLU A 59 -5.42 -10.32 -4.17
CA GLU A 59 -4.86 -11.33 -3.29
C GLU A 59 -4.00 -10.72 -2.16
N LEU A 60 -3.97 -11.39 -1.01
CA LEU A 60 -2.97 -11.19 0.02
C LEU A 60 -1.85 -12.21 -0.17
N ILE A 61 -0.61 -11.75 -0.02
CA ILE A 61 0.57 -12.60 -0.17
C ILE A 61 1.46 -12.40 1.05
N SER A 62 1.77 -13.47 1.78
CA SER A 62 2.86 -13.48 2.75
C SER A 62 4.10 -14.07 2.10
N GLY A 63 5.27 -13.53 2.39
CA GLY A 63 6.53 -14.06 1.89
C GLY A 63 7.73 -13.34 2.47
N TYR A 64 8.92 -13.71 2.03
CA TYR A 64 10.15 -13.16 2.55
C TYR A 64 10.90 -12.31 1.52
N ARG A 65 11.38 -11.16 1.96
CA ARG A 65 12.35 -10.33 1.24
C ARG A 65 13.62 -10.25 2.08
N GLY A 66 14.66 -10.97 1.68
CA GLY A 66 15.80 -11.27 2.57
C GLY A 66 15.31 -12.09 3.77
N GLU A 67 15.62 -11.65 4.97
CA GLU A 67 15.22 -12.29 6.23
C GLU A 67 13.90 -11.73 6.79
N ARG A 68 13.36 -10.67 6.19
CA ARG A 68 12.12 -10.03 6.64
C ARG A 68 10.91 -10.67 6.02
N GLN A 69 9.96 -11.06 6.87
CA GLN A 69 8.64 -11.47 6.40
C GLN A 69 7.79 -10.23 6.12
N VAL A 70 7.14 -10.22 4.97
CA VAL A 70 6.31 -9.12 4.48
C VAL A 70 4.93 -9.66 4.10
N ILE A 71 3.89 -8.92 4.43
CA ILE A 71 2.55 -9.16 3.86
C ILE A 71 2.25 -8.10 2.80
N VAL A 72 1.71 -8.55 1.67
CA VAL A 72 1.45 -7.71 0.51
C VAL A 72 -0.03 -7.80 0.13
N ALA A 73 -0.69 -6.66 0.02
CA ALA A 73 -1.96 -6.54 -0.69
C ALA A 73 -1.65 -6.29 -2.17
N ASN A 74 -1.84 -7.31 -3.00
CA ASN A 74 -1.65 -7.23 -4.45
C ASN A 74 -2.97 -6.92 -5.15
N GLY A 75 -3.39 -5.68 -5.02
CA GLY A 75 -4.68 -5.13 -5.38
C GLY A 75 -5.26 -4.33 -4.23
N ARG A 76 -5.99 -3.28 -4.57
CA ARG A 76 -6.63 -2.39 -3.60
C ARG A 76 -8.01 -1.97 -4.09
N PHE A 77 -8.79 -1.40 -3.20
CA PHE A 77 -10.12 -0.87 -3.48
C PHE A 77 -10.03 0.66 -3.56
N HIS A 78 -10.81 1.25 -4.47
CA HIS A 78 -10.82 2.69 -4.62
C HIS A 78 -12.22 3.25 -4.39
N TYR A 79 -12.26 4.46 -3.88
CA TYR A 79 -13.52 5.16 -3.62
C TYR A 79 -14.34 5.37 -4.90
N TYR A 80 -13.68 5.62 -6.03
CA TYR A 80 -14.35 5.80 -7.33
C TYR A 80 -14.95 4.52 -7.91
N GLU A 81 -14.63 3.34 -7.35
CA GLU A 81 -15.28 2.07 -7.70
C GLU A 81 -16.67 1.91 -7.05
N GLY A 82 -17.11 2.91 -6.26
CA GLY A 82 -18.38 2.87 -5.55
C GLY A 82 -18.28 2.22 -4.16
N TYR A 83 -17.09 1.83 -3.70
CA TYR A 83 -16.90 1.33 -2.35
C TYR A 83 -17.00 2.44 -1.32
N ASP A 84 -17.59 2.12 -0.17
CA ASP A 84 -17.55 2.99 0.99
C ASP A 84 -16.12 3.08 1.56
N PHE A 85 -15.91 4.09 2.41
CA PHE A 85 -14.59 4.34 2.96
C PHE A 85 -14.10 3.22 3.89
N SER A 86 -15.01 2.57 4.59
CA SER A 86 -14.69 1.45 5.49
C SER A 86 -14.14 0.26 4.71
N THR A 87 -14.62 0.06 3.50
CA THR A 87 -14.14 -0.96 2.56
C THR A 87 -12.77 -0.60 1.98
N VAL A 88 -12.59 0.64 1.54
CA VAL A 88 -11.31 1.10 0.98
C VAL A 88 -10.16 0.96 1.98
N VAL A 89 -10.40 1.24 3.26
CA VAL A 89 -9.37 1.15 4.32
C VAL A 89 -9.26 -0.24 4.95
N LEU A 90 -10.09 -1.19 4.55
CA LEU A 90 -10.13 -2.53 5.15
C LEU A 90 -8.76 -3.23 5.19
N PRO A 91 -7.93 -3.22 4.12
CA PRO A 91 -6.60 -3.83 4.17
C PRO A 91 -5.71 -3.23 5.27
N VAL A 92 -5.76 -1.90 5.45
CA VAL A 92 -4.99 -1.21 6.49
C VAL A 92 -5.43 -1.65 7.89
N ARG A 93 -6.75 -1.76 8.12
CA ARG A 93 -7.31 -2.23 9.40
C ARG A 93 -6.91 -3.66 9.71
N ILE A 94 -6.88 -4.52 8.71
CA ILE A 94 -6.43 -5.92 8.86
C ILE A 94 -4.93 -5.96 9.19
N PHE A 95 -4.11 -5.20 8.48
CA PHE A 95 -2.67 -5.14 8.76
C PHE A 95 -2.38 -4.64 10.16
N ASN A 96 -3.10 -3.61 10.62
CA ASN A 96 -2.99 -3.15 12.00
C ASN A 96 -3.36 -4.26 13.02
N ALA A 97 -4.46 -4.98 12.79
CA ALA A 97 -4.89 -6.08 13.66
C ALA A 97 -3.95 -7.31 13.60
N LEU A 98 -3.19 -7.48 12.51
CA LEU A 98 -2.12 -8.47 12.40
C LEU A 98 -0.84 -8.07 13.15
N GLY A 99 -0.73 -6.83 13.62
CA GLY A 99 0.46 -6.31 14.33
C GLY A 99 1.50 -5.68 13.41
N VAL A 100 1.11 -5.31 12.19
CA VAL A 100 1.99 -4.56 11.27
C VAL A 100 2.31 -3.20 11.88
N ARG A 101 3.59 -2.80 11.82
CA ARG A 101 4.09 -1.51 12.29
C ARG A 101 4.55 -0.61 11.16
N ASN A 102 5.01 -1.20 10.06
CA ASN A 102 5.50 -0.46 8.91
C ASN A 102 4.61 -0.76 7.71
N LEU A 103 4.00 0.27 7.14
CA LEU A 103 3.16 0.17 5.96
C LEU A 103 3.72 1.04 4.84
N ILE A 104 3.98 0.41 3.69
CA ILE A 104 4.33 1.11 2.46
C ILE A 104 3.12 1.04 1.51
N ILE A 105 2.64 2.19 1.07
CA ILE A 105 1.58 2.28 0.07
C ILE A 105 2.19 2.82 -1.22
N THR A 106 1.94 2.14 -2.33
CA THR A 106 2.42 2.56 -3.64
C THR A 106 1.26 2.88 -4.56
N ASN A 107 1.45 3.85 -5.45
CA ASN A 107 0.49 4.22 -6.48
C ASN A 107 1.22 4.70 -7.74
N SER A 108 0.52 4.70 -8.86
CA SER A 108 0.93 5.43 -10.06
C SER A 108 0.10 6.70 -10.19
N SER A 109 0.71 7.77 -10.67
CA SER A 109 0.02 9.06 -10.92
C SER A 109 0.66 9.79 -12.09
N GLY A 110 -0.06 10.73 -12.67
CA GLY A 110 0.49 11.71 -13.59
C GLY A 110 1.31 12.77 -12.85
N SER A 111 2.35 13.30 -13.49
CA SER A 111 3.12 14.42 -12.97
C SER A 111 2.65 15.72 -13.62
N ILE A 112 2.44 16.74 -12.81
CA ILE A 112 2.16 18.12 -13.29
C ILE A 112 3.45 18.91 -13.50
N THR A 113 4.61 18.34 -13.20
CA THR A 113 5.90 18.98 -13.41
C THR A 113 6.77 18.22 -14.41
N ARG A 114 7.45 18.96 -15.29
CA ARG A 114 8.34 18.37 -16.30
C ARG A 114 9.60 17.74 -15.69
N SER A 115 9.97 18.10 -14.46
CA SER A 115 11.13 17.52 -13.76
C SER A 115 10.95 16.06 -13.36
N ASN A 116 9.72 15.55 -13.38
CA ASN A 116 9.38 14.16 -13.07
C ASN A 116 8.82 13.44 -14.30
N PRO A 117 9.66 13.04 -15.25
CA PRO A 117 9.21 12.31 -16.43
C PRO A 117 8.64 10.91 -16.06
N PRO A 118 7.94 10.24 -16.98
CA PRO A 118 7.47 8.88 -16.78
C PRO A 118 8.59 7.94 -16.31
N GLY A 119 8.28 7.08 -15.34
CA GLY A 119 9.26 6.19 -14.71
C GLY A 119 9.98 6.78 -13.50
N THR A 120 9.76 8.07 -13.18
CA THR A 120 10.30 8.67 -11.95
C THR A 120 9.66 8.03 -10.73
N LEU A 121 10.49 7.60 -9.76
CA LEU A 121 10.04 7.26 -8.42
C LEU A 121 9.98 8.51 -7.56
N MET A 122 8.87 8.72 -6.86
CA MET A 122 8.70 9.85 -5.95
C MET A 122 8.32 9.35 -4.56
N ALA A 123 9.06 9.78 -3.54
CA ALA A 123 8.66 9.62 -2.15
C ALA A 123 7.69 10.75 -1.79
N ILE A 124 6.47 10.36 -1.40
CA ILE A 124 5.40 11.28 -1.04
C ILE A 124 5.66 11.80 0.37
N LYS A 125 5.77 13.12 0.51
CA LYS A 125 5.93 13.82 1.80
C LYS A 125 4.66 14.55 2.27
N GLY A 126 3.65 14.57 1.44
CA GLY A 126 2.33 15.15 1.70
C GLY A 126 1.37 14.78 0.59
N HIS A 127 0.09 14.92 0.85
CA HIS A 127 -0.96 14.67 -0.14
C HIS A 127 -2.07 15.70 0.01
N PHE A 128 -2.79 15.94 -1.09
CA PHE A 128 -4.01 16.71 -1.09
C PHE A 128 -5.21 15.76 -1.07
N ASP A 129 -6.11 15.96 -0.11
CA ASP A 129 -7.38 15.24 -0.07
C ASP A 129 -8.39 15.93 -0.99
N CYS A 130 -8.54 15.39 -2.19
CA CYS A 130 -9.50 15.91 -3.18
C CYS A 130 -10.86 15.19 -3.14
N THR A 131 -11.18 14.52 -2.06
CA THR A 131 -12.50 13.86 -1.91
C THR A 131 -13.61 14.81 -1.47
N PHE A 132 -13.27 15.99 -1.00
CA PHE A 132 -14.20 17.02 -0.46
C PHE A 132 -15.08 16.52 0.70
N ARG A 133 -14.65 15.46 1.40
CA ARG A 133 -15.40 14.85 2.51
C ARG A 133 -15.32 15.66 3.80
N ASN A 134 -14.27 16.46 3.97
CA ASN A 134 -14.05 17.29 5.15
C ASN A 134 -14.64 18.70 4.98
N GLY A 135 -15.25 18.97 3.85
CA GLY A 135 -15.95 20.21 3.56
C GLY A 135 -15.46 20.93 2.29
N PRO A 136 -16.01 22.12 2.02
CA PRO A 136 -15.72 22.86 0.79
C PRO A 136 -14.30 23.45 0.72
N ASN A 137 -13.57 23.44 1.84
CA ASN A 137 -12.19 23.93 1.88
C ASN A 137 -11.15 22.90 1.40
N ASP A 138 -11.57 21.67 1.09
CA ASP A 138 -10.70 20.72 0.39
C ASP A 138 -10.44 21.21 -1.07
N PRO A 139 -9.29 20.92 -1.64
CA PRO A 139 -8.21 20.09 -1.11
C PRO A 139 -7.27 20.87 -0.16
N GLU A 140 -7.02 20.31 1.00
CA GLU A 140 -6.04 20.80 1.94
C GLU A 140 -4.79 19.92 1.96
N LEU A 141 -3.61 20.53 2.04
CA LEU A 141 -2.37 19.77 2.13
C LEU A 141 -2.24 19.06 3.49
N ARG A 142 -2.14 17.75 3.44
CA ARG A 142 -1.88 16.87 4.58
C ARG A 142 -0.43 16.39 4.53
N SER A 143 0.42 16.92 5.41
CA SER A 143 1.87 16.66 5.37
C SER A 143 2.48 16.35 6.73
N ASN A 144 1.67 15.96 7.71
CA ASN A 144 2.18 15.69 9.05
C ASN A 144 2.82 14.28 9.16
N GLU A 145 3.67 14.11 10.18
CA GLU A 145 4.42 12.88 10.45
C GLU A 145 3.54 11.65 10.72
N ARG A 146 2.30 11.85 11.09
CA ARG A 146 1.34 10.77 11.30
C ARG A 146 1.05 9.97 10.03
N TYR A 147 1.15 10.62 8.87
CA TYR A 147 0.86 9.99 7.56
C TYR A 147 2.11 9.74 6.72
N HIS A 148 3.18 10.51 6.97
CA HIS A 148 4.41 10.49 6.18
C HIS A 148 5.61 10.44 7.11
N ASP A 149 5.97 9.23 7.55
CA ASP A 149 7.04 9.00 8.52
C ASP A 149 8.40 9.49 8.00
N PRO A 150 9.04 10.46 8.69
CA PRO A 150 10.34 11.00 8.27
C PRO A 150 11.46 9.96 8.28
N SER A 151 11.38 8.97 9.17
CA SER A 151 12.40 7.91 9.26
C SER A 151 12.33 6.98 8.05
N MET A 152 11.13 6.63 7.60
CA MET A 152 10.91 5.85 6.39
C MET A 152 11.37 6.62 5.14
N LEU A 153 11.10 7.92 5.08
CA LEU A 153 11.58 8.78 4.00
C LEU A 153 13.11 8.86 3.98
N TYR A 154 13.75 8.99 5.14
CA TYR A 154 15.21 8.97 5.26
C TYR A 154 15.79 7.65 4.75
N ILE A 155 15.22 6.51 5.14
CA ILE A 155 15.64 5.20 4.68
C ILE A 155 15.49 5.09 3.15
N ALA A 156 14.35 5.53 2.60
CA ALA A 156 14.12 5.50 1.15
C ALA A 156 15.19 6.29 0.38
N LYS A 157 15.55 7.49 0.85
CA LYS A 157 16.65 8.31 0.28
C LYS A 157 17.99 7.60 0.34
N LYS A 158 18.32 7.02 1.51
CA LYS A 158 19.59 6.30 1.71
C LYS A 158 19.69 5.11 0.76
N VAL A 159 18.61 4.34 0.62
CA VAL A 159 18.53 3.20 -0.30
C VAL A 159 18.65 3.67 -1.74
N ALA A 160 17.88 4.67 -2.16
CA ALA A 160 17.93 5.21 -3.52
C ALA A 160 19.36 5.66 -3.91
N LYS A 161 20.06 6.36 -3.02
CA LYS A 161 21.46 6.73 -3.22
C LYS A 161 22.36 5.50 -3.38
N LYS A 162 22.19 4.48 -2.54
CA LYS A 162 22.99 3.25 -2.58
C LYS A 162 22.83 2.50 -3.90
N ILE A 163 21.61 2.43 -4.44
CA ILE A 163 21.32 1.72 -5.69
C ILE A 163 21.32 2.63 -6.92
N LYS A 164 21.76 3.89 -6.75
CA LYS A 164 21.89 4.89 -7.83
C LYS A 164 20.58 5.18 -8.57
N ILE A 165 19.45 5.18 -7.86
CA ILE A 165 18.17 5.60 -8.39
C ILE A 165 17.89 7.04 -7.97
N ASN A 166 17.43 7.86 -8.92
CA ASN A 166 16.91 9.18 -8.60
C ASN A 166 15.54 9.05 -7.92
N LEU A 167 15.44 9.48 -6.67
CA LEU A 167 14.21 9.50 -5.90
C LEU A 167 13.74 10.94 -5.73
N ALA A 168 12.74 11.34 -6.49
CA ALA A 168 12.09 12.63 -6.33
C ALA A 168 11.34 12.69 -4.99
N GLN A 169 11.01 13.89 -4.54
CA GLN A 169 10.15 14.13 -3.38
C GLN A 169 9.10 15.15 -3.74
N GLY A 170 7.88 14.93 -3.29
CA GLY A 170 6.78 15.83 -3.62
C GLY A 170 5.51 15.52 -2.84
N ASN A 171 4.50 16.32 -3.13
CA ASN A 171 3.14 16.09 -2.65
C ASN A 171 2.33 15.38 -3.76
N TYR A 172 1.41 14.54 -3.31
CA TYR A 172 0.50 13.78 -4.16
C TYR A 172 -0.91 14.36 -4.09
#